data_ad40258f368bccca038e1c4d8a3217d8
#
_entry.id   ad40258f368bccca038e1c4d8a3217d8
#
_cell.length_a   1.000
_cell.length_b   1.000
_cell.length_c   1.000
_cell.angle_alpha   90.00
_cell.angle_beta   90.00
_cell.angle_gamma   90.00
#
_symmetry.space_group_name_H-M   'P 1'
#
loop_
_entity.id
_entity.type
_entity.pdbx_description
1 polymer ?
#
loop_
_entity_poly.entity_id
_entity_poly.type
_entity_poly.pdbx_seq_one_letter_code
_entity_poly.pdbx_strand_id
1 'polypeptide(L)'
;MGKQEANIYEIAREAGVSIATVSRVINHSNAVSEKSYRRVMDAVRKFNYVPNSTARSLSTSTSTSIGVVIPDINNPFFSLLLEGITRVADERGYHVLLFNTAENTDREHQVLQTMREHRLRGIIITPVSEQDPETMKRLHNFETLGIPV
;
A
#
# COMPACT_ATOMS: atom_id res chain seq x y z
N MET A 1 -28.49 5.31 -8.09
CA MET A 1 -28.29 5.62 -6.67
C MET A 1 -27.10 4.79 -6.20
N GLY A 2 -25.94 5.41 -6.00
CA GLY A 2 -24.75 4.71 -5.50
C GLY A 2 -24.99 4.25 -4.07
N LYS A 3 -24.79 2.96 -3.79
CA LYS A 3 -24.73 2.45 -2.41
C LYS A 3 -23.55 3.16 -1.75
N GLN A 4 -23.83 3.96 -0.73
CA GLN A 4 -22.79 4.54 0.11
C GLN A 4 -22.06 3.39 0.77
N GLU A 5 -20.76 3.25 0.54
CA GLU A 5 -19.94 2.23 1.19
C GLU A 5 -20.00 2.45 2.70
N ALA A 6 -20.25 1.37 3.43
CA ALA A 6 -20.28 1.44 4.89
C ALA A 6 -18.92 1.90 5.43
N ASN A 7 -18.94 2.70 6.46
CA ASN A 7 -17.74 3.18 7.14
C ASN A 7 -17.54 2.48 8.50
N ILE A 8 -16.38 2.66 9.10
CA ILE A 8 -16.02 2.00 10.36
C ILE A 8 -16.97 2.37 11.51
N TYR A 9 -17.60 3.54 11.48
CA TYR A 9 -18.56 3.97 12.49
C TYR A 9 -19.85 3.16 12.41
N GLU A 10 -20.30 2.82 11.20
CA GLU A 10 -21.50 2.00 10.99
C GLU A 10 -21.26 0.56 11.43
N ILE A 11 -20.07 0.02 11.17
CA ILE A 11 -19.65 -1.30 11.66
C ILE A 11 -19.63 -1.33 13.19
N ALA A 12 -19.06 -0.31 13.84
CA ALA A 12 -19.00 -0.20 15.29
C ALA A 12 -20.41 -0.15 15.91
N ARG A 13 -21.31 0.64 15.32
CA ARG A 13 -22.71 0.76 15.74
C ARG A 13 -23.46 -0.55 15.60
N GLU A 14 -23.37 -1.22 14.46
CA GLU A 14 -24.02 -2.51 14.20
C GLU A 14 -23.50 -3.60 15.14
N ALA A 15 -22.19 -3.68 15.31
CA ALA A 15 -21.56 -4.64 16.21
C ALA A 15 -21.76 -4.32 17.70
N GLY A 16 -22.21 -3.11 18.05
CA GLY A 16 -22.37 -2.64 19.43
C GLY A 16 -21.04 -2.64 20.20
N VAL A 17 -19.97 -2.17 19.57
CA VAL A 17 -18.63 -2.07 20.15
C VAL A 17 -18.00 -0.72 19.80
N SER A 18 -16.88 -0.38 20.45
CA SER A 18 -16.15 0.84 20.10
C SER A 18 -15.43 0.72 18.75
N ILE A 19 -15.17 1.87 18.10
CA ILE A 19 -14.35 1.93 16.86
C ILE A 19 -12.97 1.30 17.09
N ALA A 20 -12.36 1.51 18.27
CA ALA A 20 -11.10 0.90 18.64
C ALA A 20 -11.19 -0.64 18.65
N THR A 21 -12.30 -1.21 19.09
CA THR A 21 -12.55 -2.66 19.05
C THR A 21 -12.68 -3.16 17.61
N VAL A 22 -13.42 -2.44 16.75
CA VAL A 22 -13.50 -2.77 15.31
C VAL A 22 -12.12 -2.75 14.68
N SER A 23 -11.35 -1.69 14.91
CA SER A 23 -9.97 -1.57 14.38
C SER A 23 -9.08 -2.73 14.82
N ARG A 24 -9.15 -3.13 16.10
CA ARG A 24 -8.38 -4.29 16.61
C ARG A 24 -8.77 -5.60 15.93
N VAL A 25 -10.07 -5.84 15.73
CA VAL A 25 -10.56 -7.03 15.03
C VAL A 25 -10.05 -7.07 13.59
N ILE A 26 -10.19 -5.97 12.85
CA ILE A 26 -9.77 -5.85 11.45
C ILE A 26 -8.25 -6.01 11.29
N ASN A 27 -7.47 -5.57 12.28
CA ASN A 27 -6.01 -5.67 12.30
C ASN A 27 -5.51 -6.97 12.96
N HIS A 28 -6.37 -7.96 13.17
CA HIS A 28 -6.03 -9.27 13.76
C HIS A 28 -5.31 -9.20 15.11
N SER A 29 -5.64 -8.20 15.93
CA SER A 29 -5.11 -8.08 17.28
C SER A 29 -5.70 -9.14 18.20
N ASN A 30 -4.87 -9.89 18.91
CA ASN A 30 -5.27 -10.91 19.87
C ASN A 30 -5.95 -10.34 21.15
N ALA A 31 -6.10 -9.02 21.25
CA ALA A 31 -6.62 -8.33 22.44
C ALA A 31 -8.15 -8.11 22.39
N VAL A 32 -8.90 -8.97 21.67
CA VAL A 32 -10.37 -8.84 21.55
C VAL A 32 -11.02 -10.16 21.94
N SER A 33 -12.11 -10.10 22.74
CA SER A 33 -12.87 -11.31 23.09
C SER A 33 -13.50 -11.93 21.84
N GLU A 34 -13.63 -13.26 21.84
CA GLU A 34 -14.23 -13.98 20.71
C GLU A 34 -15.66 -13.52 20.40
N LYS A 35 -16.44 -13.17 21.43
CA LYS A 35 -17.78 -12.61 21.30
C LYS A 35 -17.77 -11.29 20.49
N SER A 36 -16.85 -10.39 20.80
CA SER A 36 -16.70 -9.11 20.08
C SER A 36 -16.18 -9.33 18.66
N TYR A 37 -15.25 -10.26 18.48
CA TYR A 37 -14.73 -10.63 17.16
C TYR A 37 -15.87 -11.10 16.22
N ARG A 38 -16.71 -12.04 16.69
CA ARG A 38 -17.83 -12.56 15.90
C ARG A 38 -18.81 -11.45 15.50
N ARG A 39 -19.22 -10.60 16.45
CA ARG A 39 -20.13 -9.49 16.18
C ARG A 39 -19.60 -8.50 15.15
N VAL A 40 -18.32 -8.17 15.22
CA VAL A 40 -17.67 -7.28 14.24
C VAL A 40 -17.61 -7.95 12.88
N MET A 41 -17.21 -9.22 12.80
CA MET A 41 -17.12 -9.93 11.52
C MET A 41 -18.51 -10.14 10.88
N ASP A 42 -19.56 -10.31 11.65
CA ASP A 42 -20.94 -10.37 11.15
C ASP A 42 -21.36 -9.02 10.55
N ALA A 43 -21.05 -7.91 11.23
CA ALA A 43 -21.31 -6.57 10.71
C ALA A 43 -20.49 -6.29 9.42
N VAL A 44 -19.21 -6.66 9.38
CA VAL A 44 -18.35 -6.53 8.19
C VAL A 44 -18.96 -7.26 7.00
N ARG A 45 -19.42 -8.52 7.18
CA ARG A 45 -20.07 -9.31 6.14
C ARG A 45 -21.41 -8.70 5.71
N LYS A 46 -22.25 -8.30 6.66
CA LYS A 46 -23.57 -7.70 6.40
C LYS A 46 -23.49 -6.45 5.52
N PHE A 47 -22.51 -5.60 5.79
CA PHE A 47 -22.32 -4.34 5.07
C PHE A 47 -21.36 -4.45 3.87
N ASN A 48 -20.79 -5.64 3.63
CA ASN A 48 -19.71 -5.84 2.65
C ASN A 48 -18.59 -4.79 2.84
N TYR A 49 -18.24 -4.51 4.11
CA TYR A 49 -17.28 -3.49 4.46
C TYR A 49 -15.87 -3.90 4.09
N VAL A 50 -15.21 -3.08 3.28
CA VAL A 50 -13.80 -3.24 2.94
C VAL A 50 -12.99 -2.25 3.77
N PRO A 51 -12.07 -2.71 4.63
CA PRO A 51 -11.22 -1.82 5.40
C PRO A 51 -10.36 -0.93 4.49
N ASN A 52 -10.36 0.37 4.74
CA ASN A 52 -9.52 1.29 4.00
C ASN A 52 -8.04 1.05 4.34
N SER A 53 -7.28 0.53 3.36
CA SER A 53 -5.85 0.23 3.52
C SER A 53 -5.02 1.48 3.82
N THR A 54 -5.40 2.63 3.27
CA THR A 54 -4.75 3.92 3.53
C THR A 54 -4.95 4.35 4.99
N ALA A 55 -6.17 4.22 5.52
CA ALA A 55 -6.45 4.52 6.93
C ALA A 55 -5.72 3.53 7.87
N ARG A 56 -5.56 2.27 7.45
CA ARG A 56 -4.79 1.26 8.19
C ARG A 56 -3.32 1.62 8.23
N SER A 57 -2.69 1.95 7.11
CA SER A 57 -1.27 2.33 7.04
C SER A 57 -0.97 3.60 7.84
N LEU A 58 -1.94 4.52 7.96
CA LEU A 58 -1.87 5.69 8.83
C LEU A 58 -1.84 5.31 10.32
N SER A 59 -2.63 4.31 10.72
CA SER A 59 -2.76 3.91 12.13
C SER A 59 -1.65 2.96 12.60
N THR A 60 -1.07 2.17 11.69
CA THR A 60 -0.02 1.17 12.02
C THR A 60 1.38 1.62 11.63
N SER A 61 1.51 2.73 10.91
CA SER A 61 2.77 3.22 10.29
C SER A 61 3.45 2.18 9.39
N THR A 62 2.71 1.15 8.94
CA THR A 62 3.22 0.06 8.11
C THR A 62 2.43 -0.03 6.81
N SER A 63 3.14 0.06 5.70
CA SER A 63 2.60 -0.21 4.36
C SER A 63 2.94 -1.64 3.95
N THR A 64 2.06 -2.27 3.21
CA THR A 64 2.30 -3.57 2.55
C THR A 64 2.57 -3.38 1.05
N SER A 65 2.73 -2.15 0.58
CA SER A 65 2.97 -1.86 -0.84
C SER A 65 4.43 -1.51 -1.10
N ILE A 66 5.01 -2.12 -2.12
CA ILE A 66 6.35 -1.84 -2.65
C ILE A 66 6.18 -1.19 -4.02
N GLY A 67 6.88 -0.10 -4.26
CA GLY A 67 6.91 0.52 -5.59
C GLY A 67 8.00 -0.09 -6.45
N VAL A 68 7.67 -0.42 -7.69
CA VAL A 68 8.64 -0.85 -8.70
C VAL A 68 8.56 0.10 -9.88
N VAL A 69 9.67 0.77 -10.17
CA VAL A 69 9.78 1.75 -11.27
C VAL A 69 10.70 1.19 -12.34
N ILE A 70 10.18 1.09 -13.55
CA ILE A 70 10.92 0.59 -14.72
C ILE A 70 10.86 1.58 -15.87
N PRO A 71 11.91 1.65 -16.72
CA PRO A 71 11.95 2.58 -17.84
C PRO A 71 11.04 2.17 -19.00
N ASP A 72 10.91 0.87 -19.31
CA ASP A 72 10.08 0.39 -20.43
C ASP A 72 9.46 -0.97 -20.15
N ILE A 73 8.13 -0.99 -20.08
CA ILE A 73 7.35 -2.22 -19.86
C ILE A 73 7.38 -3.18 -21.06
N ASN A 74 7.71 -2.69 -22.25
CA ASN A 74 7.78 -3.52 -23.46
C ASN A 74 9.11 -4.27 -23.57
N ASN A 75 10.12 -3.90 -22.78
CA ASN A 75 11.37 -4.61 -22.74
C ASN A 75 11.23 -5.94 -21.98
N PRO A 76 11.44 -7.10 -22.64
CA PRO A 76 11.27 -8.42 -22.01
C PRO A 76 12.11 -8.64 -20.75
N PHE A 77 13.23 -7.96 -20.60
CA PHE A 77 14.06 -8.01 -19.39
C PHE A 77 13.25 -7.60 -18.15
N PHE A 78 12.48 -6.51 -18.24
CA PHE A 78 11.68 -6.04 -17.09
C PHE A 78 10.50 -6.94 -16.79
N SER A 79 9.94 -7.65 -17.77
CA SER A 79 8.90 -8.65 -17.52
C SER A 79 9.40 -9.79 -16.66
N LEU A 80 10.59 -10.33 -16.95
CA LEU A 80 11.22 -11.38 -16.15
C LEU A 80 11.60 -10.88 -14.74
N LEU A 81 12.14 -9.66 -14.65
CA LEU A 81 12.46 -9.04 -13.38
C LEU A 81 11.22 -8.88 -12.50
N LEU A 82 10.12 -8.39 -13.07
CA LEU A 82 8.85 -8.20 -12.38
C LEU A 82 8.25 -9.51 -11.88
N GLU A 83 8.33 -10.59 -12.67
CA GLU A 83 7.89 -11.92 -12.25
C GLU A 83 8.63 -12.36 -10.98
N GLY A 84 9.96 -12.20 -10.95
CA GLY A 84 10.77 -12.52 -9.77
C GLY A 84 10.41 -11.67 -8.56
N ILE A 85 10.28 -10.35 -8.74
CA ILE A 85 9.93 -9.41 -7.66
C ILE A 85 8.53 -9.74 -7.12
N THR A 86 7.54 -9.93 -8.00
CA THR A 86 6.15 -10.18 -7.60
C THR A 86 6.03 -11.47 -6.80
N ARG A 87 6.68 -12.56 -7.26
CA ARG A 87 6.69 -13.84 -6.54
C ARG A 87 7.22 -13.68 -5.11
N VAL A 88 8.36 -13.01 -4.92
CA VAL A 88 8.95 -12.81 -3.59
C VAL A 88 8.08 -11.86 -2.74
N ALA A 89 7.48 -10.85 -3.35
CA ALA A 89 6.58 -9.93 -2.66
C ALA A 89 5.34 -10.65 -2.13
N ASP A 90 4.70 -11.48 -2.96
CA ASP A 90 3.51 -12.26 -2.61
C ASP A 90 3.79 -13.25 -1.48
N GLU A 91 4.92 -13.98 -1.53
CA GLU A 91 5.36 -14.89 -0.47
C GLU A 91 5.50 -14.19 0.90
N ARG A 92 5.77 -12.89 0.90
CA ARG A 92 5.96 -12.05 2.09
C ARG A 92 4.78 -11.17 2.43
N GLY A 93 3.67 -11.29 1.71
CA GLY A 93 2.45 -10.50 1.93
C GLY A 93 2.55 -9.04 1.51
N TYR A 94 3.44 -8.71 0.56
CA TYR A 94 3.55 -7.40 -0.05
C TYR A 94 2.81 -7.32 -1.38
N HIS A 95 2.35 -6.13 -1.73
CA HIS A 95 1.75 -5.81 -3.02
C HIS A 95 2.71 -4.95 -3.85
N VAL A 96 2.86 -5.28 -5.12
CA VAL A 96 3.69 -4.51 -6.05
C VAL A 96 2.86 -3.45 -6.75
N LEU A 97 3.29 -2.20 -6.66
CA LEU A 97 2.79 -1.09 -7.47
C LEU A 97 3.81 -0.81 -8.57
N LEU A 98 3.44 -1.12 -9.81
CA LEU A 98 4.30 -0.92 -10.97
C LEU A 98 4.11 0.46 -11.57
N PHE A 99 5.22 1.13 -11.84
CA PHE A 99 5.28 2.41 -12.54
C PHE A 99 6.21 2.27 -13.76
N ASN A 100 5.72 2.66 -14.93
CA ASN A 100 6.49 2.71 -16.17
C ASN A 100 6.80 4.15 -16.53
N THR A 101 8.07 4.52 -16.60
CA THR A 101 8.50 5.89 -16.92
C THR A 101 8.55 6.17 -18.40
N ALA A 102 8.52 5.14 -19.26
CA ALA A 102 8.65 5.24 -20.72
C ALA A 102 9.92 6.03 -21.11
N GLU A 103 11.04 5.76 -20.43
CA GLU A 103 12.34 6.41 -20.65
C GLU A 103 12.30 7.95 -20.56
N ASN A 104 11.33 8.49 -19.82
CA ASN A 104 11.11 9.92 -19.67
C ASN A 104 11.40 10.38 -18.23
N THR A 105 12.39 11.24 -18.07
CA THR A 105 12.85 11.76 -16.78
C THR A 105 11.79 12.60 -16.07
N ASP A 106 11.03 13.44 -16.80
CA ASP A 106 9.96 14.24 -16.18
C ASP A 106 8.86 13.35 -15.62
N ARG A 107 8.55 12.26 -16.34
CA ARG A 107 7.58 11.26 -15.87
C ARG A 107 8.12 10.50 -14.66
N GLU A 108 9.41 10.20 -14.62
CA GLU A 108 10.07 9.60 -13.45
C GLU A 108 9.95 10.51 -12.23
N HIS A 109 10.18 11.80 -12.36
CA HIS A 109 9.99 12.76 -11.27
C HIS A 109 8.54 12.79 -10.76
N GLN A 110 7.56 12.74 -11.66
CA GLN A 110 6.13 12.66 -11.29
C GLN A 110 5.80 11.36 -10.56
N VAL A 111 6.33 10.22 -11.05
CA VAL A 111 6.18 8.91 -10.41
C VAL A 111 6.75 8.93 -8.99
N LEU A 112 7.97 9.41 -8.81
CA LEU A 112 8.60 9.51 -7.49
C LEU A 112 7.81 10.40 -6.54
N GLN A 113 7.22 11.51 -7.04
CA GLN A 113 6.32 12.34 -6.25
C GLN A 113 5.07 11.56 -5.81
N THR A 114 4.42 10.86 -6.74
CA THR A 114 3.23 10.03 -6.46
C THR A 114 3.56 8.95 -5.42
N MET A 115 4.70 8.27 -5.56
CA MET A 115 5.14 7.22 -4.62
C MET A 115 5.31 7.75 -3.19
N ARG A 116 5.79 8.98 -3.05
CA ARG A 116 5.90 9.64 -1.74
C ARG A 116 4.55 9.80 -1.06
N GLU A 117 3.50 10.12 -1.82
CA GLU A 117 2.13 10.27 -1.31
C GLU A 117 1.52 8.94 -0.87
N HIS A 118 1.90 7.83 -1.51
CA HIS A 118 1.39 6.50 -1.22
C HIS A 118 2.03 5.79 -0.01
N ARG A 119 3.02 6.40 0.65
CA ARG A 119 3.69 5.84 1.84
C ARG A 119 4.13 4.38 1.66
N LEU A 120 4.89 4.13 0.62
CA LEU A 120 5.36 2.79 0.28
C LEU A 120 6.27 2.19 1.36
N ARG A 121 6.33 0.87 1.43
CA ARG A 121 7.24 0.12 2.32
C ARG A 121 8.68 0.18 1.85
N GLY A 122 8.88 0.28 0.55
CA GLY A 122 10.17 0.37 -0.12
C GLY A 122 10.00 0.62 -1.61
N ILE A 123 11.08 0.92 -2.28
CA ILE A 123 11.13 1.22 -3.70
C ILE A 123 12.21 0.35 -4.35
N ILE A 124 11.91 -0.19 -5.52
CA ILE A 124 12.86 -0.80 -6.44
C ILE A 124 12.79 0.01 -7.72
N ILE A 125 13.88 0.57 -8.15
CA ILE A 125 13.92 1.44 -9.33
C ILE A 125 15.08 1.11 -10.26
N THR A 126 14.80 1.11 -11.56
CA THR A 126 15.80 1.31 -12.60
C THR A 126 15.62 2.73 -13.11
N PRO A 127 16.47 3.69 -12.72
CA PRO A 127 16.29 5.08 -13.11
C PRO A 127 16.52 5.28 -14.62
N VAL A 128 15.84 6.27 -15.19
CA VAL A 128 16.03 6.67 -16.59
C VAL A 128 17.46 7.17 -16.81
N SER A 129 18.00 7.88 -15.83
CA SER A 129 19.40 8.32 -15.83
C SER A 129 19.96 8.36 -14.40
N GLU A 130 21.06 7.67 -14.18
CA GLU A 130 21.83 7.74 -12.94
C GLU A 130 22.53 9.10 -12.73
N GLN A 131 22.62 9.92 -13.78
CA GLN A 131 23.25 11.23 -13.73
C GLN A 131 22.24 12.37 -13.49
N ASP A 132 20.93 12.08 -13.44
CA ASP A 132 19.92 13.09 -13.16
C ASP A 132 19.94 13.49 -11.68
N PRO A 133 20.36 14.75 -11.37
CA PRO A 133 20.54 15.15 -9.98
C PRO A 133 19.20 15.27 -9.23
N GLU A 134 18.09 15.53 -9.91
CA GLU A 134 16.78 15.63 -9.28
C GLU A 134 16.24 14.24 -8.91
N THR A 135 16.42 13.23 -9.76
CA THR A 135 16.10 11.84 -9.43
C THR A 135 16.92 11.40 -8.21
N MET A 136 18.24 11.60 -8.22
CA MET A 136 19.08 11.19 -7.09
C MET A 136 18.69 11.88 -5.78
N LYS A 137 18.37 13.17 -5.82
CA LYS A 137 17.86 13.92 -4.67
C LYS A 137 16.54 13.36 -4.15
N ARG A 138 15.62 12.99 -5.03
CA ARG A 138 14.33 12.40 -4.66
C ARG A 138 14.49 11.03 -4.02
N LEU A 139 15.38 10.19 -4.54
CA LEU A 139 15.70 8.87 -3.98
C LEU A 139 16.31 9.02 -2.57
N HIS A 140 17.27 9.91 -2.40
CA HIS A 140 17.84 10.22 -1.09
C HIS A 140 16.80 10.71 -0.06
N ASN A 141 15.80 11.47 -0.51
CA ASN A 141 14.69 11.90 0.36
C ASN A 141 13.85 10.70 0.86
N PHE A 142 13.66 9.64 0.07
CA PHE A 142 12.99 8.42 0.53
C PHE A 142 13.78 7.73 1.64
N GLU A 143 15.09 7.60 1.47
CA GLU A 143 15.97 7.02 2.48
C GLU A 143 15.91 7.81 3.80
N THR A 144 15.93 9.15 3.72
CA THR A 144 15.79 10.04 4.88
C THR A 144 14.45 9.85 5.61
N LEU A 145 13.40 9.46 4.90
CA LEU A 145 12.08 9.12 5.46
C LEU A 145 12.00 7.68 5.98
N GLY A 146 13.09 6.92 5.92
CA GLY A 146 13.14 5.52 6.32
C GLY A 146 12.47 4.56 5.32
N ILE A 147 12.30 4.97 4.08
CA ILE A 147 11.80 4.16 2.98
C ILE A 147 13.02 3.64 2.20
N PRO A 148 13.37 2.35 2.23
CA PRO A 148 14.51 1.82 1.51
C PRO A 148 14.30 1.90 -0.01
N VAL A 149 15.39 2.23 -0.72
CA VAL A 149 15.47 2.27 -2.17
C VAL A 149 16.47 1.25 -2.66
#